data_0c6b007f4eaff5def4e2d1b43385ea7e
#
_entry.id   0c6b007f4eaff5def4e2d1b43385ea7e
#
_cell.length_a   1.000
_cell.length_b   1.000
_cell.length_c   1.000
_cell.angle_alpha   90.00
_cell.angle_beta   90.00
_cell.angle_gamma   90.00
#
_symmetry.space_group_name_H-M   'P 1'
#
loop_
_entity.id
_entity.type
_entity.pdbx_description
1 polymer ?
#
loop_
_entity_poly.entity_id
_entity_poly.type
_entity_poly.pdbx_seq_one_letter_code
_entity_poly.pdbx_strand_id
1 'polypeptide(L)'
;MTPTKPVNLWPSTDHVRDYLGRADQISHRTEGESALLEFVPANARRILDLGTGDGRLIGIVRREHPETKAVAVDFSPAMLDAARKRFSGESSVQVVAHDLDIPLPELGTFDAVISCFAIHHLVHERKRALYDEIHGLLNPGGAFCNLEHVASPTPQLHREFLERIGFTVETEDPSNKLLDVETQLSWLREIGFVDVDCAWKWRELALLVGQRV
;
A
#
# COMPACT_ATOMS: atom_id res chain seq x y z
N MET A 1 -1.58 -19.36 28.15
CA MET A 1 -1.70 -17.93 27.84
C MET A 1 -2.34 -17.86 26.46
N THR A 2 -3.56 -17.34 26.36
CA THR A 2 -4.23 -17.08 25.07
C THR A 2 -3.40 -16.00 24.34
N PRO A 3 -3.01 -16.20 23.08
CA PRO A 3 -2.34 -15.15 22.33
C PRO A 3 -3.29 -13.96 22.24
N THR A 4 -2.90 -12.83 22.81
CA THR A 4 -3.60 -11.57 22.60
C THR A 4 -3.51 -11.25 21.10
N LYS A 5 -4.68 -11.09 20.44
CA LYS A 5 -4.71 -10.57 19.08
C LYS A 5 -3.89 -9.27 19.02
N PRO A 6 -3.01 -9.10 18.04
CA PRO A 6 -2.31 -7.81 17.86
C PRO A 6 -3.37 -6.71 17.80
N VAL A 7 -3.16 -5.65 18.58
CA VAL A 7 -4.09 -4.53 18.64
C VAL A 7 -3.98 -3.76 17.33
N ASN A 8 -5.00 -3.83 16.49
CA ASN A 8 -5.10 -2.96 15.32
C ASN A 8 -5.48 -1.54 15.80
N LEU A 9 -4.59 -0.58 15.61
CA LEU A 9 -4.76 0.81 16.06
C LEU A 9 -5.52 1.69 15.05
N TRP A 10 -5.64 1.26 13.80
CA TRP A 10 -6.21 2.04 12.69
C TRP A 10 -7.71 2.38 12.78
N PRO A 11 -8.55 1.69 13.57
CA PRO A 11 -9.90 2.17 13.88
C PRO A 11 -9.91 3.40 14.80
N SER A 12 -8.79 3.71 15.49
CA SER A 12 -8.69 4.86 16.41
C SER A 12 -8.50 6.18 15.66
N THR A 13 -9.42 7.12 15.85
CA THR A 13 -9.34 8.46 15.27
C THR A 13 -8.08 9.23 15.73
N ASP A 14 -7.65 9.02 16.98
CA ASP A 14 -6.46 9.69 17.51
C ASP A 14 -5.20 9.14 16.87
N HIS A 15 -5.08 7.82 16.72
CA HIS A 15 -3.97 7.20 16.00
C HIS A 15 -3.88 7.68 14.54
N VAL A 16 -5.01 7.73 13.84
CA VAL A 16 -5.09 8.24 12.46
C VAL A 16 -4.66 9.72 12.39
N ARG A 17 -5.11 10.55 13.34
CA ARG A 17 -4.72 11.98 13.37
C ARG A 17 -3.22 12.15 13.57
N ASP A 18 -2.64 11.39 14.50
CA ASP A 18 -1.20 11.42 14.78
C ASP A 18 -0.40 10.94 13.57
N TYR A 19 -0.86 9.90 12.88
CA TYR A 19 -0.24 9.44 11.64
C TYR A 19 -0.30 10.51 10.55
N LEU A 20 -1.46 11.09 10.27
CA LEU A 20 -1.62 12.13 9.23
C LEU A 20 -0.75 13.36 9.53
N GLY A 21 -0.58 13.72 10.79
CA GLY A 21 0.28 14.84 11.21
C GLY A 21 1.78 14.64 10.93
N ARG A 22 2.23 13.39 10.75
CA ARG A 22 3.64 13.04 10.50
C ARG A 22 3.88 12.30 9.19
N ALA A 23 2.82 11.94 8.46
CA ALA A 23 2.93 11.15 7.22
C ALA A 23 3.87 11.78 6.18
N ASP A 24 3.89 13.12 6.10
CA ASP A 24 4.79 13.87 5.21
C ASP A 24 6.24 13.92 5.73
N GLN A 25 6.49 13.51 6.96
CA GLN A 25 7.81 13.51 7.59
C GLN A 25 8.47 12.12 7.56
N ILE A 26 7.79 11.11 7.03
CA ILE A 26 8.40 9.77 6.86
C ILE A 26 9.56 9.90 5.89
N SER A 27 10.77 9.64 6.40
CA SER A 27 12.01 9.73 5.63
C SER A 27 11.92 8.90 4.35
N HIS A 28 12.33 9.47 3.22
CA HIS A 28 12.37 8.81 1.90
C HIS A 28 11.02 8.36 1.31
N ARG A 29 9.89 8.69 1.96
CA ARG A 29 8.56 8.39 1.42
C ARG A 29 8.34 9.01 0.04
N THR A 30 8.65 10.29 -0.09
CA THR A 30 8.46 11.03 -1.36
C THR A 30 9.30 10.45 -2.49
N GLU A 31 10.51 9.97 -2.20
CA GLU A 31 11.37 9.29 -3.18
C GLU A 31 10.73 7.97 -3.65
N GLY A 32 10.23 7.16 -2.71
CA GLY A 32 9.51 5.93 -3.03
C GLY A 32 8.20 6.18 -3.80
N GLU A 33 7.43 7.22 -3.43
CA GLU A 33 6.22 7.64 -4.16
C GLU A 33 6.58 8.10 -5.59
N SER A 34 7.69 8.81 -5.77
CA SER A 34 8.16 9.23 -7.10
C SER A 34 8.60 8.04 -7.95
N ALA A 35 9.33 7.09 -7.36
CA ALA A 35 9.69 5.85 -8.05
C ALA A 35 8.46 5.05 -8.46
N LEU A 36 7.41 5.00 -7.62
CA LEU A 36 6.16 4.30 -7.94
C LEU A 36 5.48 4.88 -9.19
N LEU A 37 5.49 6.20 -9.36
CA LEU A 37 4.87 6.85 -10.52
C LEU A 37 5.46 6.39 -11.86
N GLU A 38 6.76 6.05 -11.90
CA GLU A 38 7.43 5.57 -13.10
C GLU A 38 6.87 4.23 -13.62
N PHE A 39 6.20 3.47 -12.75
CA PHE A 39 5.61 2.15 -13.08
C PHE A 39 4.11 2.21 -13.33
N VAL A 40 3.45 3.33 -13.09
CA VAL A 40 2.05 3.52 -13.50
C VAL A 40 2.00 3.67 -15.02
N PRO A 41 1.26 2.80 -15.75
CA PRO A 41 1.20 2.90 -17.22
C PRO A 41 0.76 4.29 -17.67
N ALA A 42 1.48 4.90 -18.61
CA ALA A 42 1.22 6.26 -19.09
C ALA A 42 -0.20 6.45 -19.67
N ASN A 43 -0.81 5.35 -20.13
CA ASN A 43 -2.17 5.33 -20.67
C ASN A 43 -3.20 4.80 -19.65
N ALA A 44 -2.85 4.70 -18.36
CA ALA A 44 -3.75 4.21 -17.33
C ALA A 44 -4.99 5.08 -17.24
N ARG A 45 -6.16 4.46 -17.41
CA ARG A 45 -7.48 5.12 -17.33
C ARG A 45 -8.19 4.84 -16.02
N ARG A 46 -7.85 3.71 -15.38
CA ARG A 46 -8.51 3.30 -14.13
C ARG A 46 -7.50 2.66 -13.19
N ILE A 47 -7.42 3.20 -11.98
CA ILE A 47 -6.51 2.71 -10.93
C ILE A 47 -7.28 2.30 -9.67
N LEU A 48 -6.71 1.34 -8.93
CA LEU A 48 -7.15 0.92 -7.61
C LEU A 48 -6.06 1.25 -6.60
N ASP A 49 -6.41 1.94 -5.52
CA ASP A 49 -5.51 2.24 -4.41
C ASP A 49 -5.96 1.47 -3.16
N LEU A 50 -5.14 0.53 -2.73
CA LEU A 50 -5.41 -0.36 -1.61
C LEU A 50 -4.77 0.16 -0.32
N GLY A 51 -5.60 0.44 0.69
CA GLY A 51 -5.19 1.14 1.89
C GLY A 51 -4.92 2.61 1.59
N THR A 52 -5.85 3.27 0.92
CA THR A 52 -5.69 4.61 0.37
C THR A 52 -5.39 5.69 1.41
N GLY A 53 -5.71 5.42 2.69
CA GLY A 53 -5.63 6.41 3.74
C GLY A 53 -6.48 7.65 3.42
N ASP A 54 -5.87 8.81 3.47
CA ASP A 54 -6.52 10.08 3.12
C ASP A 54 -6.57 10.35 1.60
N GLY A 55 -6.20 9.38 0.76
CA GLY A 55 -6.16 9.50 -0.71
C GLY A 55 -4.92 10.20 -1.26
N ARG A 56 -3.85 10.33 -0.46
CA ARG A 56 -2.61 11.00 -0.86
C ARG A 56 -2.03 10.45 -2.16
N LEU A 57 -1.88 9.11 -2.26
CA LEU A 57 -1.24 8.49 -3.42
C LEU A 57 -2.04 8.71 -4.70
N ILE A 58 -3.38 8.59 -4.66
CA ILE A 58 -4.25 8.95 -5.79
C ILE A 58 -4.04 10.40 -6.19
N GLY A 59 -3.96 11.32 -5.22
CA GLY A 59 -3.70 12.73 -5.50
C GLY A 59 -2.36 12.97 -6.20
N ILE A 60 -1.34 12.17 -5.90
CA ILE A 60 -0.03 12.22 -6.56
C ILE A 60 -0.15 11.68 -7.98
N VAL A 61 -0.69 10.49 -8.18
CA VAL A 61 -0.86 9.88 -9.51
C VAL A 61 -1.68 10.79 -10.44
N ARG A 62 -2.77 11.37 -9.95
CA ARG A 62 -3.66 12.20 -10.78
C ARG A 62 -3.08 13.58 -11.15
N ARG A 63 -2.01 14.02 -10.53
CA ARG A 63 -1.29 15.22 -11.02
C ARG A 63 -0.57 14.96 -12.35
N GLU A 64 -0.09 13.74 -12.56
CA GLU A 64 0.57 13.32 -13.80
C GLU A 64 -0.42 12.70 -14.80
N HIS A 65 -1.49 12.08 -14.29
CA HIS A 65 -2.53 11.40 -15.05
C HIS A 65 -3.94 11.95 -14.71
N PRO A 66 -4.27 13.21 -15.07
CA PRO A 66 -5.48 13.91 -14.59
C PRO A 66 -6.79 13.25 -15.02
N GLU A 67 -6.80 12.54 -16.15
CA GLU A 67 -7.98 11.86 -16.69
C GLU A 67 -8.24 10.49 -16.06
N THR A 68 -7.33 10.01 -15.20
CA THR A 68 -7.44 8.68 -14.58
C THR A 68 -8.57 8.65 -13.55
N LYS A 69 -9.46 7.68 -13.68
CA LYS A 69 -10.45 7.34 -12.67
C LYS A 69 -9.80 6.48 -11.59
N ALA A 70 -10.21 6.70 -10.34
CA ALA A 70 -9.63 5.97 -9.21
C ALA A 70 -10.71 5.33 -8.33
N VAL A 71 -10.41 4.15 -7.80
CA VAL A 71 -11.12 3.53 -6.68
C VAL A 71 -10.17 3.55 -5.49
N ALA A 72 -10.59 4.22 -4.42
CA ALA A 72 -9.85 4.39 -3.18
C ALA A 72 -10.42 3.46 -2.12
N VAL A 73 -9.67 2.48 -1.65
CA VAL A 73 -10.14 1.47 -0.68
C VAL A 73 -9.42 1.64 0.64
N ASP A 74 -10.18 1.74 1.73
CA ASP A 74 -9.67 1.72 3.10
C ASP A 74 -10.74 1.17 4.06
N PHE A 75 -10.34 0.73 5.25
CA PHE A 75 -11.30 0.27 6.27
C PHE A 75 -11.48 1.26 7.41
N SER A 76 -10.54 2.18 7.61
CA SER A 76 -10.59 3.17 8.69
C SER A 76 -11.60 4.27 8.40
N PRO A 77 -12.63 4.46 9.25
CA PRO A 77 -13.63 5.51 9.02
C PRO A 77 -13.02 6.91 8.93
N ALA A 78 -12.02 7.21 9.77
CA ALA A 78 -11.36 8.52 9.79
C ALA A 78 -10.53 8.77 8.50
N MET A 79 -9.88 7.74 7.96
CA MET A 79 -9.17 7.80 6.68
C MET A 79 -10.14 8.00 5.52
N LEU A 80 -11.23 7.22 5.49
CA LEU A 80 -12.28 7.35 4.47
C LEU A 80 -12.91 8.74 4.45
N ASP A 81 -13.15 9.34 5.62
CA ASP A 81 -13.70 10.70 5.71
C ASP A 81 -12.70 11.74 5.21
N ALA A 82 -11.40 11.56 5.49
CA ALA A 82 -10.35 12.42 4.95
C ALA A 82 -10.24 12.28 3.42
N ALA A 83 -10.30 11.06 2.88
CA ALA A 83 -10.29 10.80 1.44
C ALA A 83 -11.54 11.41 0.75
N ARG A 84 -12.73 11.22 1.31
CA ARG A 84 -13.97 11.85 0.79
C ARG A 84 -13.89 13.37 0.78
N LYS A 85 -13.31 13.97 1.82
CA LYS A 85 -13.08 15.40 1.90
C LYS A 85 -12.08 15.86 0.84
N ARG A 86 -10.98 15.14 0.65
CA ARG A 86 -9.95 15.43 -0.37
C ARG A 86 -10.54 15.47 -1.78
N PHE A 87 -11.38 14.48 -2.10
CA PHE A 87 -11.98 14.32 -3.43
C PHE A 87 -13.41 14.83 -3.52
N SER A 88 -13.80 15.77 -2.63
CA SER A 88 -15.12 16.36 -2.66
C SER A 88 -15.41 17.08 -3.98
N GLY A 89 -16.47 16.65 -4.67
CA GLY A 89 -16.83 17.17 -5.99
C GLY A 89 -16.13 16.48 -7.17
N GLU A 90 -15.25 15.52 -6.93
CA GLU A 90 -14.54 14.77 -7.98
C GLU A 90 -15.24 13.44 -8.28
N SER A 91 -16.10 13.40 -9.30
CA SER A 91 -16.84 12.18 -9.70
C SER A 91 -15.95 11.08 -10.28
N SER A 92 -14.69 11.37 -10.57
CA SER A 92 -13.69 10.42 -11.08
C SER A 92 -13.02 9.58 -9.99
N VAL A 93 -13.25 9.89 -8.71
CA VAL A 93 -12.71 9.13 -7.57
C VAL A 93 -13.86 8.53 -6.76
N GLN A 94 -13.88 7.20 -6.66
CA GLN A 94 -14.82 6.46 -5.83
C GLN A 94 -14.13 6.02 -4.54
N VAL A 95 -14.66 6.40 -3.38
CA VAL A 95 -14.14 5.98 -2.07
C VAL A 95 -15.00 4.83 -1.54
N VAL A 96 -14.36 3.68 -1.29
CA VAL A 96 -15.00 2.40 -0.90
C VAL A 96 -14.48 1.98 0.48
N ALA A 97 -15.40 1.70 1.39
CA ALA A 97 -15.07 1.12 2.69
C ALA A 97 -14.91 -0.40 2.56
N HIS A 98 -13.71 -0.92 2.80
CA HIS A 98 -13.44 -2.35 2.75
C HIS A 98 -12.18 -2.71 3.56
N ASP A 99 -12.23 -3.82 4.28
CA ASP A 99 -11.12 -4.38 5.04
C ASP A 99 -10.32 -5.35 4.17
N LEU A 100 -9.02 -5.10 4.01
CA LEU A 100 -8.13 -5.96 3.22
C LEU A 100 -7.88 -7.33 3.86
N ASP A 101 -8.25 -7.53 5.12
CA ASP A 101 -8.21 -8.85 5.79
C ASP A 101 -9.21 -9.86 5.19
N ILE A 102 -10.21 -9.39 4.43
CA ILE A 102 -11.17 -10.23 3.70
C ILE A 102 -11.01 -10.07 2.19
N PRO A 103 -11.50 -11.02 1.37
CA PRO A 103 -11.40 -10.94 -0.10
C PRO A 103 -11.98 -9.66 -0.68
N LEU A 104 -11.32 -9.11 -1.70
CA LEU A 104 -11.77 -7.90 -2.36
C LEU A 104 -13.16 -8.08 -2.97
N PRO A 105 -14.04 -7.06 -2.90
CA PRO A 105 -15.33 -7.10 -3.56
C PRO A 105 -15.18 -6.98 -5.09
N GLU A 106 -16.27 -7.18 -5.81
CA GLU A 106 -16.29 -6.98 -7.27
C GLU A 106 -16.11 -5.48 -7.60
N LEU A 107 -14.89 -5.09 -7.94
CA LEU A 107 -14.53 -3.72 -8.30
C LEU A 107 -14.33 -3.50 -9.80
N GLY A 108 -14.45 -4.56 -10.61
CA GLY A 108 -14.07 -4.54 -12.04
C GLY A 108 -12.56 -4.59 -12.23
N THR A 109 -12.07 -4.19 -13.42
CA THR A 109 -10.65 -4.29 -13.76
C THR A 109 -9.94 -2.95 -13.79
N PHE A 110 -8.60 -2.97 -13.70
CA PHE A 110 -7.76 -1.79 -13.54
C PHE A 110 -6.53 -1.86 -14.43
N ASP A 111 -6.01 -0.69 -14.82
CA ASP A 111 -4.75 -0.56 -15.55
C ASP A 111 -3.55 -0.46 -14.60
N ALA A 112 -3.80 -0.05 -13.35
CA ALA A 112 -2.83 -0.17 -12.28
C ALA A 112 -3.53 -0.44 -10.94
N VAL A 113 -2.89 -1.25 -10.08
CA VAL A 113 -3.21 -1.37 -8.67
C VAL A 113 -2.01 -0.84 -7.89
N ILE A 114 -2.25 0.13 -7.04
CA ILE A 114 -1.23 0.79 -6.24
C ILE A 114 -1.52 0.60 -4.75
N SER A 115 -0.48 0.61 -3.93
CA SER A 115 -0.59 0.64 -2.47
C SER A 115 0.62 1.34 -1.87
N CYS A 116 0.43 2.04 -0.75
CA CYS A 116 1.51 2.68 -0.04
C CYS A 116 1.35 2.48 1.47
N PHE A 117 2.24 1.69 2.07
CA PHE A 117 2.30 1.41 3.50
C PHE A 117 0.98 0.90 4.11
N ALA A 118 0.35 -0.08 3.46
CA ALA A 118 -0.90 -0.67 3.94
C ALA A 118 -0.85 -2.20 4.04
N ILE A 119 -0.30 -2.89 3.04
CA ILE A 119 -0.37 -4.36 2.94
C ILE A 119 0.46 -5.05 4.04
N HIS A 120 1.48 -4.37 4.61
CA HIS A 120 2.29 -4.94 5.71
C HIS A 120 1.50 -5.24 6.99
N HIS A 121 0.29 -4.72 7.13
CA HIS A 121 -0.57 -5.04 8.26
C HIS A 121 -1.30 -6.38 8.13
N LEU A 122 -1.34 -6.98 6.94
CA LEU A 122 -2.01 -8.27 6.71
C LEU A 122 -1.14 -9.45 7.17
N VAL A 123 -1.75 -10.54 7.62
CA VAL A 123 -1.04 -11.82 7.82
C VAL A 123 -0.50 -12.35 6.48
N HIS A 124 0.56 -13.13 6.53
CA HIS A 124 1.32 -13.50 5.33
C HIS A 124 0.45 -14.28 4.33
N GLU A 125 -0.39 -15.19 4.80
CA GLU A 125 -1.31 -15.95 3.94
C GLU A 125 -2.31 -15.01 3.23
N ARG A 126 -2.79 -13.98 3.94
CA ARG A 126 -3.70 -12.99 3.35
C ARG A 126 -2.99 -12.07 2.36
N LYS A 127 -1.73 -11.67 2.62
CA LYS A 127 -0.92 -10.93 1.63
C LYS A 127 -0.83 -11.67 0.31
N ARG A 128 -0.47 -12.97 0.36
CA ARG A 128 -0.35 -13.79 -0.85
C ARG A 128 -1.68 -13.91 -1.59
N ALA A 129 -2.78 -14.15 -0.87
CA ALA A 129 -4.11 -14.21 -1.45
C ALA A 129 -4.51 -12.87 -2.10
N LEU A 130 -4.19 -11.74 -1.45
CA LEU A 130 -4.44 -10.41 -2.00
C LEU A 130 -3.65 -10.17 -3.29
N TYR A 131 -2.40 -10.63 -3.37
CA TYR A 131 -1.60 -10.53 -4.62
C TYR A 131 -2.22 -11.32 -5.77
N ASP A 132 -2.79 -12.50 -5.49
CA ASP A 132 -3.53 -13.30 -6.48
C ASP A 132 -4.81 -12.58 -6.94
N GLU A 133 -5.57 -12.01 -6.00
CA GLU A 133 -6.75 -11.20 -6.31
C GLU A 133 -6.37 -9.97 -7.17
N ILE A 134 -5.29 -9.27 -6.84
CA ILE A 134 -4.77 -8.13 -7.61
C ILE A 134 -4.42 -8.56 -9.04
N HIS A 135 -3.73 -9.69 -9.20
CA HIS A 135 -3.42 -10.22 -10.53
C HIS A 135 -4.69 -10.43 -11.36
N GLY A 136 -5.74 -10.99 -10.73
CA GLY A 136 -7.05 -11.18 -11.38
C GLY A 136 -7.76 -9.88 -11.80
N LEU A 137 -7.55 -8.80 -11.05
CA LEU A 137 -8.18 -7.49 -11.30
C LEU A 137 -7.42 -6.61 -12.31
N LEU A 138 -6.17 -6.90 -12.62
CA LEU A 138 -5.42 -6.13 -13.60
C LEU A 138 -5.86 -6.47 -15.03
N ASN A 139 -5.94 -5.44 -15.87
CA ASN A 139 -6.03 -5.63 -17.34
C ASN A 139 -4.69 -6.19 -17.87
N PRO A 140 -4.67 -6.88 -19.02
CA PRO A 140 -3.42 -7.21 -19.71
C PRO A 140 -2.56 -5.94 -19.93
N GLY A 141 -1.28 -6.01 -19.57
CA GLY A 141 -0.37 -4.85 -19.55
C GLY A 141 -0.52 -3.93 -18.35
N GLY A 142 -1.40 -4.27 -17.40
CA GLY A 142 -1.58 -3.52 -16.17
C GLY A 142 -0.47 -3.79 -15.14
N ALA A 143 -0.22 -2.81 -14.26
CA ALA A 143 0.87 -2.84 -13.29
C ALA A 143 0.36 -2.94 -11.85
N PHE A 144 1.05 -3.72 -11.03
CA PHE A 144 0.97 -3.67 -9.56
C PHE A 144 2.18 -2.94 -9.01
N CYS A 145 1.96 -1.94 -8.16
CA CYS A 145 3.01 -1.13 -7.55
C CYS A 145 2.72 -1.01 -6.04
N ASN A 146 3.54 -1.66 -5.22
CA ASN A 146 3.39 -1.69 -3.77
C ASN A 146 4.61 -1.05 -3.09
N LEU A 147 4.47 0.20 -2.63
CA LEU A 147 5.45 0.83 -1.76
C LEU A 147 5.20 0.37 -0.33
N GLU A 148 6.09 -0.45 0.19
CA GLU A 148 5.83 -1.28 1.36
C GLU A 148 6.88 -1.12 2.46
N HIS A 149 6.46 -1.36 3.71
CA HIS A 149 7.35 -1.60 4.84
C HIS A 149 7.67 -3.10 4.90
N VAL A 150 8.91 -3.45 4.62
CA VAL A 150 9.39 -4.83 4.51
C VAL A 150 10.28 -5.22 5.68
N ALA A 151 10.43 -6.51 5.94
CA ALA A 151 11.31 -7.00 7.00
C ALA A 151 12.79 -6.75 6.68
N SER A 152 13.54 -6.36 7.69
CA SER A 152 15.01 -6.40 7.65
C SER A 152 15.53 -7.84 7.73
N PRO A 153 16.69 -8.13 7.15
CA PRO A 153 17.30 -9.46 7.24
C PRO A 153 17.79 -9.80 8.65
N THR A 154 18.00 -8.82 9.54
CA THR A 154 18.42 -9.03 10.92
C THR A 154 17.74 -8.08 11.91
N PRO A 155 17.55 -8.52 13.18
CA PRO A 155 17.00 -7.65 14.23
C PRO A 155 17.83 -6.37 14.49
N GLN A 156 19.14 -6.43 14.23
CA GLN A 156 20.00 -5.24 14.37
C GLN A 156 19.66 -4.18 13.32
N LEU A 157 19.54 -4.57 12.04
CA LEU A 157 19.19 -3.65 10.96
C LEU A 157 17.78 -3.07 11.15
N HIS A 158 16.87 -3.87 11.69
CA HIS A 158 15.52 -3.41 12.06
C HIS A 158 15.59 -2.29 13.13
N ARG A 159 16.32 -2.48 14.22
CA ARG A 159 16.52 -1.42 15.23
C ARG A 159 17.14 -0.16 14.64
N GLU A 160 18.18 -0.31 13.82
CA GLU A 160 18.83 0.83 13.16
C GLU A 160 17.88 1.58 12.20
N PHE A 161 16.96 0.88 11.56
CA PHE A 161 15.94 1.49 10.74
C PHE A 161 14.94 2.28 11.60
N LEU A 162 14.39 1.66 12.65
CA LEU A 162 13.43 2.31 13.56
C LEU A 162 14.01 3.58 14.17
N GLU A 163 15.26 3.53 14.68
CA GLU A 163 15.95 4.70 15.24
C GLU A 163 16.06 5.85 14.21
N ARG A 164 16.32 5.55 12.94
CA ARG A 164 16.43 6.57 11.89
C ARG A 164 15.11 7.26 11.56
N ILE A 165 14.00 6.56 11.75
CA ILE A 165 12.64 7.11 11.53
C ILE A 165 11.98 7.60 12.82
N GLY A 166 12.75 7.63 13.93
CA GLY A 166 12.30 8.19 15.22
C GLY A 166 11.46 7.23 16.07
N PHE A 167 11.60 5.92 15.85
CA PHE A 167 10.91 4.86 16.63
C PHE A 167 11.90 3.95 17.34
N THR A 168 11.36 3.12 18.23
CA THR A 168 12.04 1.98 18.85
C THR A 168 11.17 0.75 18.67
N VAL A 169 11.70 -0.44 19.00
CA VAL A 169 10.93 -1.70 18.95
C VAL A 169 9.70 -1.64 19.86
N GLU A 170 9.77 -0.90 20.98
CA GLU A 170 8.66 -0.75 21.93
C GLU A 170 7.57 0.23 21.44
N THR A 171 7.92 1.15 20.53
CA THR A 171 7.02 2.18 19.99
C THR A 171 6.60 1.92 18.54
N GLU A 172 7.13 0.85 17.94
CA GLU A 172 6.67 0.40 16.62
C GLU A 172 5.19 0.02 16.66
N ASP A 173 4.51 0.18 15.51
CA ASP A 173 3.11 -0.25 15.39
C ASP A 173 3.00 -1.77 15.59
N PRO A 174 2.32 -2.23 16.65
CA PRO A 174 2.19 -3.66 16.96
C PRO A 174 1.36 -4.43 15.92
N SER A 175 0.67 -3.75 15.01
CA SER A 175 -0.07 -4.38 13.91
C SER A 175 0.81 -4.77 12.74
N ASN A 176 2.08 -4.33 12.68
CA ASN A 176 3.02 -4.69 11.62
C ASN A 176 3.24 -6.21 11.54
N LYS A 177 3.16 -6.74 10.33
CA LYS A 177 3.46 -8.14 9.98
C LYS A 177 4.42 -8.13 8.78
N LEU A 178 5.63 -7.63 9.07
CA LEU A 178 6.64 -7.43 8.03
C LEU A 178 7.05 -8.75 7.39
N LEU A 179 7.28 -8.72 6.10
CA LEU A 179 7.77 -9.84 5.31
C LEU A 179 8.93 -9.38 4.43
N ASP A 180 9.92 -10.21 4.24
CA ASP A 180 11.08 -9.89 3.42
C ASP A 180 10.73 -9.72 1.94
N VAL A 181 11.58 -8.98 1.23
CA VAL A 181 11.41 -8.67 -0.19
C VAL A 181 11.40 -9.93 -1.06
N GLU A 182 12.36 -10.83 -0.84
CA GLU A 182 12.57 -12.02 -1.70
C GLU A 182 11.34 -12.93 -1.70
N THR A 183 10.79 -13.19 -0.53
CA THR A 183 9.55 -13.98 -0.38
C THR A 183 8.40 -13.33 -1.14
N GLN A 184 8.21 -12.01 -1.02
CA GLN A 184 7.13 -11.30 -1.71
C GLN A 184 7.32 -11.32 -3.24
N LEU A 185 8.54 -11.09 -3.73
CA LEU A 185 8.85 -11.17 -5.17
C LEU A 185 8.66 -12.60 -5.71
N SER A 186 9.02 -13.63 -4.94
CA SER A 186 8.77 -15.02 -5.31
C SER A 186 7.29 -15.30 -5.47
N TRP A 187 6.46 -14.84 -4.54
CA TRP A 187 5.01 -15.00 -4.63
C TRP A 187 4.41 -14.30 -5.85
N LEU A 188 4.85 -13.08 -6.16
CA LEU A 188 4.39 -12.38 -7.36
C LEU A 188 4.70 -13.18 -8.63
N ARG A 189 5.92 -13.73 -8.76
CA ARG A 189 6.30 -14.58 -9.90
C ARG A 189 5.49 -15.87 -9.96
N GLU A 190 5.29 -16.53 -8.84
CA GLU A 190 4.49 -17.77 -8.73
C GLU A 190 3.03 -17.56 -9.12
N ILE A 191 2.46 -16.39 -8.81
CA ILE A 191 1.09 -15.99 -9.17
C ILE A 191 0.95 -15.74 -10.68
N GLY A 192 2.03 -15.34 -11.36
CA GLY A 192 2.03 -15.11 -12.79
C GLY A 192 2.31 -13.68 -13.23
N PHE A 193 2.74 -12.82 -12.29
CA PHE A 193 3.26 -11.50 -12.68
C PHE A 193 4.59 -11.67 -13.42
N VAL A 194 4.81 -10.83 -14.43
CA VAL A 194 6.07 -10.69 -15.16
C VAL A 194 6.74 -9.36 -14.77
N ASP A 195 8.00 -9.17 -15.16
CA ASP A 195 8.80 -7.98 -14.84
C ASP A 195 8.79 -7.65 -13.34
N VAL A 196 8.81 -8.72 -12.52
CA VAL A 196 8.76 -8.61 -11.05
C VAL A 196 10.11 -8.18 -10.51
N ASP A 197 10.12 -7.02 -9.85
CA ASP A 197 11.35 -6.45 -9.27
C ASP A 197 11.06 -5.67 -7.98
N CYS A 198 12.13 -5.44 -7.21
CA CYS A 198 12.19 -4.42 -6.17
C CYS A 198 12.80 -3.16 -6.81
N ALA A 199 11.95 -2.31 -7.37
CA ALA A 199 12.34 -1.19 -8.22
C ALA A 199 13.00 -0.03 -7.46
N TRP A 200 12.73 0.08 -6.17
CA TRP A 200 13.35 1.05 -5.27
C TRP A 200 13.42 0.48 -3.85
N LYS A 201 14.48 0.82 -3.13
CA LYS A 201 14.62 0.40 -1.74
C LYS A 201 15.46 1.37 -0.93
N TRP A 202 14.93 1.76 0.24
CA TRP A 202 15.70 2.41 1.28
C TRP A 202 15.44 1.68 2.60
N ARG A 203 16.44 0.91 3.07
CA ARG A 203 16.35 0.05 4.28
C ARG A 203 15.11 -0.87 4.24
N GLU A 204 14.12 -0.62 5.08
CA GLU A 204 12.86 -1.38 5.17
C GLU A 204 11.73 -0.78 4.33
N LEU A 205 11.97 0.31 3.63
CA LEU A 205 11.00 0.83 2.66
C LEU A 205 11.39 0.32 1.27
N ALA A 206 10.47 -0.34 0.60
CA ALA A 206 10.72 -0.97 -0.69
C ALA A 206 9.51 -0.81 -1.63
N LEU A 207 9.78 -0.55 -2.90
CA LEU A 207 8.79 -0.59 -3.96
C LEU A 207 8.87 -1.93 -4.68
N LEU A 208 7.84 -2.74 -4.51
CA LEU A 208 7.67 -4.01 -5.22
C LEU A 208 6.76 -3.78 -6.42
N VAL A 209 7.18 -4.24 -7.59
CA VAL A 209 6.44 -4.06 -8.84
C VAL A 209 6.27 -5.39 -9.58
N GLY A 210 5.22 -5.48 -10.40
CA GLY A 210 4.98 -6.57 -11.34
C GLY A 210 3.91 -6.20 -12.34
N GLN A 211 3.91 -6.84 -13.50
CA GLN A 211 2.95 -6.62 -14.58
C GLN A 211 2.14 -7.87 -14.85
N ARG A 212 0.89 -7.68 -15.30
CA ARG A 212 0.06 -8.74 -15.88
C ARG A 212 0.20 -8.73 -17.41
N VAL A 213 0.52 -9.90 -17.99
CA VAL A 213 0.50 -10.11 -19.44
C VAL A 213 -0.89 -10.53 -19.93
#